data_fa61e6fab8633a48e99412aa3cb03ed3
#
_entry.id   fa61e6fab8633a48e99412aa3cb03ed3
#
_cell.length_a   1.000
_cell.length_b   1.000
_cell.length_c   1.000
_cell.angle_alpha   90.00
_cell.angle_beta   90.00
_cell.angle_gamma   90.00
#
_symmetry.space_group_name_H-M   'P 1'
#
loop_
_entity.id
_entity.type
_entity.pdbx_description
1 polymer ?
#
loop_
_entity_poly.entity_id
_entity_poly.type
_entity_poly.pdbx_seq_one_letter_code
_entity_poly.pdbx_strand_id
1 'polypeptide(L)'
;MLLLAASAAAPAAHADTAPRIPLCEGMTLVTAVNSGSGDYESIKTIKSVTATQARINYSAEKMDYGDLFSTDPPRLKSYVSKRIQRLEDLRTSRAYLQQFDTELPEDVPGLTSLGTSSLVLSELKKQGHADLSIAYFWGFPVPPSLNREDPNSVYRRQLPGQAKVVSPKPETLSVLVNGVPTALPAIHVSGNFLGYVAELWFLDQADNPLTLKYRIGVDAIKPKTPEERKDCESQTKMLGYIPQQCLKPDGGDQSNLDLVKVSFTCAMAPPAGNSGGGAGAGAGTPPSGVAKLEQSLMKEGRAEIPDIFFRSGSNEIRDESAGSLLIIAEVLERHPDWKLSVEGHTDSLLADDFNQKLSERRAAAVKQALVTRHGIVAARLMTQGFGEMRPRAPNDTLAGRARNRRVELVRVP
;
A
#
# COMPACT_ATOMS: atom_id res chain seq x y z
N MET A 1 -37.47 54.31 3.47
CA MET A 1 -36.25 53.63 3.96
C MET A 1 -36.49 52.13 3.85
N LEU A 2 -36.17 51.58 2.64
CA LEU A 2 -36.37 50.15 2.37
C LEU A 2 -35.05 49.43 2.72
N LEU A 3 -35.10 48.49 3.64
CA LEU A 3 -34.00 47.54 3.94
C LEU A 3 -34.10 46.39 2.92
N LEU A 4 -33.11 46.30 2.05
CA LEU A 4 -32.84 45.11 1.25
C LEU A 4 -32.15 44.09 2.13
N ALA A 5 -32.81 42.96 2.39
CA ALA A 5 -32.22 41.81 2.99
C ALA A 5 -31.42 41.05 1.90
N ALA A 6 -30.12 41.07 2.01
CA ALA A 6 -29.25 40.23 1.18
C ALA A 6 -29.28 38.80 1.72
N SER A 7 -29.92 37.92 0.96
CA SER A 7 -29.86 36.47 1.21
C SER A 7 -28.46 35.95 0.81
N ALA A 8 -27.65 35.62 1.82
CA ALA A 8 -26.40 34.91 1.59
C ALA A 8 -26.72 33.45 1.24
N ALA A 9 -26.59 33.10 -0.01
CA ALA A 9 -26.61 31.69 -0.45
C ALA A 9 -25.42 30.97 0.19
N ALA A 10 -25.71 29.96 1.02
CA ALA A 10 -24.71 29.04 1.53
C ALA A 10 -24.03 28.32 0.35
N PRO A 11 -22.70 28.14 0.38
CA PRO A 11 -22.03 27.40 -0.68
C PRO A 11 -22.58 25.97 -0.67
N ALA A 12 -23.04 25.52 -1.85
CA ALA A 12 -23.44 24.14 -2.08
C ALA A 12 -22.27 23.24 -1.73
N ALA A 13 -22.48 22.32 -0.80
CA ALA A 13 -21.55 21.26 -0.47
C ALA A 13 -21.18 20.55 -1.78
N HIS A 14 -19.90 20.59 -2.14
CA HIS A 14 -19.38 19.77 -3.23
C HIS A 14 -19.58 18.33 -2.80
N ALA A 15 -20.56 17.67 -3.40
CA ALA A 15 -20.76 16.23 -3.28
C ALA A 15 -19.47 15.54 -3.72
N ASP A 16 -18.96 14.75 -2.84
CA ASP A 16 -17.69 14.06 -2.83
C ASP A 16 -17.49 13.27 -4.14
N THR A 17 -16.59 13.74 -5.00
CA THR A 17 -16.20 13.09 -6.25
C THR A 17 -14.94 12.24 -6.05
N ALA A 18 -14.73 11.69 -4.86
CA ALA A 18 -13.62 10.78 -4.63
C ALA A 18 -13.70 9.60 -5.62
N PRO A 19 -12.60 9.27 -6.32
CA PRO A 19 -12.63 8.22 -7.30
C PRO A 19 -12.92 6.89 -6.62
N ARG A 20 -13.83 6.11 -7.20
CA ARG A 20 -14.10 4.74 -6.75
C ARG A 20 -12.92 3.85 -7.10
N ILE A 21 -12.56 2.97 -6.19
CA ILE A 21 -11.51 1.96 -6.39
C ILE A 21 -12.22 0.65 -6.79
N PRO A 22 -12.14 0.22 -8.05
CA PRO A 22 -12.79 -1.01 -8.50
C PRO A 22 -12.03 -2.23 -7.99
N LEU A 23 -12.75 -3.33 -7.78
CA LEU A 23 -12.14 -4.65 -7.64
C LEU A 23 -12.11 -5.31 -9.04
N CYS A 24 -10.95 -5.32 -9.68
CA CYS A 24 -10.83 -5.82 -11.05
C CYS A 24 -9.50 -6.51 -11.32
N GLU A 25 -9.46 -7.29 -12.39
CA GLU A 25 -8.22 -7.92 -12.86
C GLU A 25 -7.15 -6.88 -13.19
N GLY A 26 -5.91 -7.18 -12.85
CA GLY A 26 -4.77 -6.29 -13.02
C GLY A 26 -4.62 -5.22 -11.93
N MET A 27 -5.61 -5.06 -11.03
CA MET A 27 -5.48 -4.14 -9.91
C MET A 27 -4.32 -4.56 -9.01
N THR A 28 -3.48 -3.58 -8.64
CA THR A 28 -2.34 -3.77 -7.76
C THR A 28 -2.46 -2.85 -6.55
N LEU A 29 -2.26 -3.42 -5.37
CA LEU A 29 -2.23 -2.71 -4.09
C LEU A 29 -0.81 -2.80 -3.52
N VAL A 30 -0.19 -1.67 -3.27
CA VAL A 30 1.10 -1.60 -2.57
C VAL A 30 0.87 -1.09 -1.17
N THR A 31 1.28 -1.91 -0.21
CA THR A 31 1.12 -1.62 1.21
C THR A 31 2.48 -1.51 1.85
N ALA A 32 2.77 -0.38 2.48
CA ALA A 32 3.90 -0.24 3.37
C ALA A 32 3.58 -0.94 4.69
N VAL A 33 4.48 -1.76 5.16
CA VAL A 33 4.35 -2.51 6.41
C VAL A 33 5.54 -2.23 7.29
N ASN A 34 5.28 -1.97 8.56
CA ASN A 34 6.29 -1.97 9.61
C ASN A 34 5.97 -3.09 10.59
N SER A 35 6.92 -3.94 10.84
CA SER A 35 6.78 -5.10 11.74
C SER A 35 8.11 -5.36 12.45
N GLY A 36 8.17 -6.44 13.24
CA GLY A 36 9.42 -6.92 13.84
C GLY A 36 10.54 -7.25 12.85
N SER A 37 10.22 -7.30 11.54
CA SER A 37 11.20 -7.45 10.44
C SER A 37 11.59 -6.10 9.80
N GLY A 38 11.20 -4.97 10.40
CA GLY A 38 11.42 -3.63 9.87
C GLY A 38 10.39 -3.19 8.83
N ASP A 39 10.74 -2.13 8.11
CA ASP A 39 9.91 -1.61 7.03
C ASP A 39 10.09 -2.44 5.75
N TYR A 40 8.97 -2.83 5.16
CA TYR A 40 8.96 -3.46 3.84
C TYR A 40 7.69 -3.09 3.06
N GLU A 41 7.67 -3.40 1.79
CA GLU A 41 6.48 -3.25 0.95
C GLU A 41 5.94 -4.61 0.55
N SER A 42 4.63 -4.78 0.70
CA SER A 42 3.90 -5.91 0.15
C SER A 42 3.09 -5.48 -1.07
N ILE A 43 3.02 -6.36 -2.06
CA ILE A 43 2.29 -6.14 -3.29
C ILE A 43 1.21 -7.21 -3.40
N LYS A 44 -0.03 -6.77 -3.56
CA LYS A 44 -1.17 -7.64 -3.85
C LYS A 44 -1.65 -7.34 -5.26
N THR A 45 -1.70 -8.35 -6.11
CA THR A 45 -2.19 -8.20 -7.49
C THR A 45 -3.41 -9.08 -7.69
N ILE A 46 -4.50 -8.49 -8.15
CA ILE A 46 -5.73 -9.21 -8.52
C ILE A 46 -5.49 -9.86 -9.89
N LYS A 47 -5.39 -11.18 -9.92
CA LYS A 47 -5.08 -11.95 -11.13
C LYS A 47 -6.29 -12.32 -11.97
N SER A 48 -7.44 -12.43 -11.33
CA SER A 48 -8.72 -12.63 -12.03
C SER A 48 -9.87 -12.28 -11.09
N VAL A 49 -10.98 -11.86 -11.68
CA VAL A 49 -12.25 -11.66 -10.97
C VAL A 49 -13.32 -12.40 -11.76
N THR A 50 -14.07 -13.26 -11.07
CA THR A 50 -15.24 -13.99 -11.61
C THR A 50 -16.51 -13.54 -10.90
N ALA A 51 -17.65 -14.14 -11.23
CA ALA A 51 -18.92 -13.84 -10.54
C ALA A 51 -18.90 -14.21 -9.04
N THR A 52 -18.01 -15.10 -8.60
CA THR A 52 -18.02 -15.64 -7.24
C THR A 52 -16.74 -15.34 -6.43
N GLN A 53 -15.64 -15.06 -7.10
CA GLN A 53 -14.35 -14.91 -6.43
C GLN A 53 -13.36 -14.02 -7.19
N ALA A 54 -12.41 -13.45 -6.45
CA ALA A 54 -11.19 -12.83 -6.97
C ALA A 54 -9.97 -13.65 -6.53
N ARG A 55 -9.01 -13.83 -7.44
CA ARG A 55 -7.71 -14.46 -7.13
C ARG A 55 -6.67 -13.37 -6.91
N ILE A 56 -5.97 -13.46 -5.80
CA ILE A 56 -4.98 -12.49 -5.35
C ILE A 56 -3.63 -13.17 -5.27
N ASN A 57 -2.64 -12.62 -5.95
CA ASN A 57 -1.24 -12.94 -5.69
C ASN A 57 -0.66 -11.92 -4.73
N TYR A 58 0.07 -12.41 -3.77
CA TYR A 58 0.81 -11.60 -2.79
C TYR A 58 2.30 -11.84 -2.96
N SER A 59 3.08 -10.77 -2.88
CA SER A 59 4.52 -10.85 -2.79
C SER A 59 5.05 -9.78 -1.82
N ALA A 60 6.04 -10.16 -1.03
CA ALA A 60 6.77 -9.27 -0.14
C ALA A 60 8.22 -9.72 -0.03
N GLU A 61 9.10 -8.78 0.27
CA GLU A 61 10.47 -9.08 0.66
C GLU A 61 10.76 -8.39 1.98
N LYS A 62 11.16 -9.17 2.96
CA LYS A 62 11.49 -8.68 4.29
C LYS A 62 12.73 -9.37 4.84
N MET A 63 13.39 -8.72 5.78
CA MET A 63 14.51 -9.31 6.49
C MET A 63 14.01 -10.46 7.38
N ASP A 64 14.65 -11.60 7.26
CA ASP A 64 14.47 -12.77 8.13
C ASP A 64 15.62 -12.77 9.14
N TYR A 65 15.29 -12.58 10.40
CA TYR A 65 16.24 -12.56 11.52
C TYR A 65 16.48 -13.95 12.12
N GLY A 66 15.88 -14.98 11.49
CA GLY A 66 15.97 -16.36 12.04
C GLY A 66 15.23 -16.52 13.36
N ASP A 67 15.63 -17.53 14.12
CA ASP A 67 15.10 -17.79 15.45
C ASP A 67 15.64 -16.79 16.48
N LEU A 68 14.95 -16.66 17.62
CA LEU A 68 15.30 -15.79 18.73
C LEU A 68 16.75 -15.93 19.23
N PHE A 69 17.39 -17.06 18.97
CA PHE A 69 18.77 -17.37 19.36
C PHE A 69 19.74 -17.40 18.18
N SER A 70 19.30 -17.00 17.00
CA SER A 70 20.18 -16.96 15.82
C SER A 70 21.24 -15.88 15.99
N THR A 71 22.48 -16.27 15.80
CA THR A 71 23.64 -15.37 15.71
C THR A 71 23.99 -15.01 14.28
N ASP A 72 23.29 -15.59 13.31
CA ASP A 72 23.49 -15.30 11.89
C ASP A 72 23.00 -13.89 11.56
N PRO A 73 23.68 -13.19 10.64
CA PRO A 73 23.18 -11.92 10.16
C PRO A 73 21.84 -12.11 9.45
N PRO A 74 20.92 -11.14 9.57
CA PRO A 74 19.62 -11.23 8.93
C PRO A 74 19.75 -11.36 7.42
N ARG A 75 18.89 -12.18 6.81
CA ARG A 75 18.90 -12.43 5.36
C ARG A 75 17.59 -11.93 4.75
N LEU A 76 17.70 -11.36 3.55
CA LEU A 76 16.52 -10.99 2.78
C LEU A 76 15.80 -12.26 2.31
N LYS A 77 14.51 -12.38 2.65
CA LYS A 77 13.65 -13.50 2.25
C LYS A 77 12.44 -13.00 1.47
N SER A 78 12.18 -13.67 0.35
CA SER A 78 11.01 -13.42 -0.49
C SER A 78 9.85 -14.29 -0.02
N TYR A 79 8.68 -13.68 0.11
CA TYR A 79 7.42 -14.33 0.47
C TYR A 79 6.46 -14.18 -0.70
N VAL A 80 5.97 -15.30 -1.18
CA VAL A 80 4.95 -15.33 -2.26
C VAL A 80 3.83 -16.22 -1.80
N SER A 81 2.62 -15.73 -1.88
CA SER A 81 1.43 -16.53 -1.58
C SER A 81 0.27 -16.16 -2.50
N LYS A 82 -0.75 -17.00 -2.50
CA LYS A 82 -1.98 -16.78 -3.26
C LYS A 82 -3.17 -16.85 -2.33
N ARG A 83 -4.21 -16.08 -2.65
CA ARG A 83 -5.46 -16.10 -1.90
C ARG A 83 -6.65 -16.04 -2.83
N ILE A 84 -7.67 -16.80 -2.49
CA ILE A 84 -9.01 -16.66 -3.08
C ILE A 84 -9.83 -15.79 -2.14
N GLN A 85 -10.30 -14.66 -2.65
CA GLN A 85 -11.28 -13.82 -1.98
C GLN A 85 -12.65 -14.12 -2.55
N ARG A 86 -13.50 -14.79 -1.77
CA ARG A 86 -14.89 -15.03 -2.16
C ARG A 86 -15.66 -13.71 -2.13
N LEU A 87 -16.43 -13.42 -3.16
CA LEU A 87 -17.20 -12.17 -3.22
C LEU A 87 -18.37 -12.16 -2.23
N GLU A 88 -18.85 -13.33 -1.81
CA GLU A 88 -19.81 -13.44 -0.71
C GLU A 88 -19.21 -12.99 0.61
N ASP A 89 -17.96 -13.38 0.90
CA ASP A 89 -17.26 -12.95 2.12
C ASP A 89 -17.03 -11.44 2.16
N LEU A 90 -16.77 -10.80 1.00
CA LEU A 90 -16.72 -9.33 0.91
C LEU A 90 -18.07 -8.68 1.22
N ARG A 91 -19.17 -9.39 1.07
CA ARG A 91 -20.50 -8.86 1.40
C ARG A 91 -20.86 -9.08 2.87
N THR A 92 -20.55 -10.24 3.44
CA THR A 92 -21.18 -10.72 4.67
C THR A 92 -20.22 -11.12 5.80
N SER A 93 -18.93 -11.32 5.54
CA SER A 93 -18.00 -11.80 6.56
C SER A 93 -17.80 -10.77 7.68
N ARG A 94 -17.63 -11.28 8.90
CA ARG A 94 -17.22 -10.51 10.08
C ARG A 94 -15.77 -10.79 10.48
N ALA A 95 -15.01 -11.48 9.65
CA ALA A 95 -13.63 -11.81 9.93
C ALA A 95 -12.70 -11.25 8.85
N TYR A 96 -11.67 -10.54 9.29
CA TYR A 96 -10.66 -9.92 8.43
C TYR A 96 -9.29 -10.56 8.69
N LEU A 97 -8.65 -11.05 7.63
CA LEU A 97 -7.30 -11.61 7.65
C LEU A 97 -6.36 -10.76 6.81
N GLN A 98 -5.56 -9.95 7.47
CA GLN A 98 -4.61 -9.07 6.80
C GLN A 98 -3.36 -9.79 6.28
N GLN A 99 -2.93 -10.87 6.96
CA GLN A 99 -1.65 -11.53 6.68
C GLN A 99 -1.74 -12.44 5.46
N PHE A 100 -0.74 -12.34 4.59
CA PHE A 100 -0.61 -13.11 3.36
C PHE A 100 0.67 -13.94 3.30
N ASP A 101 1.64 -13.64 4.13
CA ASP A 101 3.00 -14.20 4.10
C ASP A 101 3.13 -15.53 4.85
N THR A 102 2.02 -16.23 5.05
CA THR A 102 1.95 -17.49 5.76
C THR A 102 1.58 -18.65 4.84
N GLU A 103 1.92 -19.88 5.21
CA GLU A 103 1.52 -21.12 4.52
C GLU A 103 0.02 -21.44 4.72
N LEU A 104 -0.83 -20.44 4.55
CA LEU A 104 -2.26 -20.61 4.62
C LEU A 104 -2.81 -21.20 3.32
N PRO A 105 -3.91 -21.98 3.37
CA PRO A 105 -4.61 -22.39 2.16
C PRO A 105 -4.98 -21.18 1.29
N GLU A 106 -4.98 -21.37 -0.02
CA GLU A 106 -5.39 -20.32 -0.95
C GLU A 106 -6.84 -19.87 -0.69
N ASP A 107 -7.74 -20.80 -0.36
CA ASP A 107 -9.15 -20.55 -0.10
C ASP A 107 -9.49 -20.75 1.38
N VAL A 108 -9.85 -19.67 2.05
CA VAL A 108 -10.28 -19.67 3.46
C VAL A 108 -11.67 -19.04 3.54
N PRO A 109 -12.74 -19.87 3.52
CA PRO A 109 -14.11 -19.37 3.59
C PRO A 109 -14.40 -18.56 4.86
N GLY A 110 -15.25 -17.55 4.73
CA GLY A 110 -15.66 -16.71 5.85
C GLY A 110 -14.67 -15.64 6.24
N LEU A 111 -13.58 -15.43 5.46
CA LEU A 111 -12.59 -14.39 5.70
C LEU A 111 -12.50 -13.38 4.54
N THR A 112 -12.38 -12.12 4.90
CA THR A 112 -11.95 -11.08 3.96
C THR A 112 -10.44 -10.87 4.03
N SER A 113 -9.80 -10.51 2.91
CA SER A 113 -8.36 -10.40 2.81
C SER A 113 -7.87 -9.03 2.32
N LEU A 114 -8.76 -8.22 1.75
CA LEU A 114 -8.42 -6.89 1.23
C LEU A 114 -8.89 -5.76 2.15
N GLY A 115 -9.94 -6.02 2.92
CA GLY A 115 -10.53 -5.07 3.85
C GLY A 115 -11.69 -5.70 4.59
N THR A 116 -12.60 -4.92 5.10
CA THR A 116 -13.80 -5.45 5.79
C THR A 116 -14.88 -5.85 4.78
N SER A 117 -16.05 -6.32 5.26
CA SER A 117 -17.21 -6.59 4.40
C SER A 117 -18.14 -5.38 4.29
N SER A 118 -18.99 -5.39 3.25
CA SER A 118 -20.05 -4.40 3.08
C SER A 118 -21.02 -4.37 4.25
N LEU A 119 -21.29 -5.54 4.86
CA LEU A 119 -22.13 -5.68 6.05
C LEU A 119 -21.54 -4.89 7.23
N VAL A 120 -20.29 -5.18 7.58
CA VAL A 120 -19.59 -4.51 8.68
C VAL A 120 -19.50 -3.01 8.42
N LEU A 121 -19.13 -2.59 7.20
CA LEU A 121 -19.08 -1.17 6.83
C LEU A 121 -20.45 -0.49 7.01
N SER A 122 -21.53 -1.15 6.61
CA SER A 122 -22.91 -0.63 6.76
C SER A 122 -23.31 -0.47 8.22
N GLU A 123 -22.95 -1.42 9.09
CA GLU A 123 -23.21 -1.33 10.53
C GLU A 123 -22.42 -0.20 11.18
N LEU A 124 -21.13 -0.07 10.86
CA LEU A 124 -20.29 1.03 11.33
C LEU A 124 -20.91 2.40 10.97
N LYS A 125 -21.42 2.54 9.76
CA LYS A 125 -22.07 3.80 9.31
C LYS A 125 -23.41 4.05 9.99
N LYS A 126 -24.20 3.02 10.27
CA LYS A 126 -25.55 3.17 10.80
C LYS A 126 -25.59 3.23 12.34
N GLN A 127 -24.76 2.42 12.98
CA GLN A 127 -24.82 2.21 14.43
C GLN A 127 -23.61 2.80 15.17
N GLY A 128 -22.55 3.18 14.43
CA GLY A 128 -21.28 3.62 15.00
C GLY A 128 -20.42 2.49 15.54
N HIS A 129 -20.85 1.25 15.44
CA HIS A 129 -20.10 0.07 15.86
C HIS A 129 -20.49 -1.18 15.04
N ALA A 130 -19.61 -2.17 15.02
CA ALA A 130 -19.87 -3.49 14.43
C ALA A 130 -19.03 -4.56 15.12
N ASP A 131 -19.53 -5.78 15.17
CA ASP A 131 -18.73 -6.93 15.56
C ASP A 131 -17.79 -7.30 14.41
N LEU A 132 -16.51 -7.41 14.74
CA LEU A 132 -15.46 -7.73 13.80
C LEU A 132 -14.45 -8.65 14.50
N SER A 133 -13.98 -9.68 13.80
CA SER A 133 -12.86 -10.50 14.25
C SER A 133 -11.63 -10.21 13.40
N ILE A 134 -10.47 -10.08 14.04
CA ILE A 134 -9.19 -10.01 13.34
C ILE A 134 -8.61 -11.42 13.36
N ALA A 135 -8.44 -12.01 12.18
CA ALA A 135 -7.72 -13.26 12.03
C ALA A 135 -6.23 -12.98 11.89
N TYR A 136 -5.39 -13.77 12.58
CA TYR A 136 -3.95 -13.59 12.50
C TYR A 136 -3.21 -14.91 12.66
N PHE A 137 -1.92 -14.95 12.31
CA PHE A 137 -1.18 -16.21 12.14
C PHE A 137 0.11 -16.18 12.91
N TRP A 138 0.66 -15.99 13.76
CA TRP A 138 1.92 -16.10 14.54
C TRP A 138 2.32 -14.82 15.32
N GLY A 139 2.79 -15.04 16.53
CA GLY A 139 3.50 -14.03 17.32
C GLY A 139 2.76 -13.49 18.55
N PHE A 140 1.44 -13.69 18.67
CA PHE A 140 0.69 -13.28 19.85
C PHE A 140 0.45 -14.48 20.79
N PRO A 141 0.42 -14.29 22.11
CA PRO A 141 0.04 -15.35 23.03
C PRO A 141 -1.36 -15.86 22.67
N VAL A 142 -1.46 -17.15 22.38
CA VAL A 142 -2.76 -17.77 22.10
C VAL A 142 -3.51 -17.90 23.42
N PRO A 143 -4.75 -17.37 23.54
CA PRO A 143 -5.55 -17.61 24.73
C PRO A 143 -5.66 -19.11 25.01
N PRO A 144 -5.61 -19.57 26.29
CA PRO A 144 -5.69 -20.96 26.65
C PRO A 144 -6.97 -21.69 26.18
N SER A 145 -8.02 -20.90 25.84
CA SER A 145 -9.31 -21.39 25.36
C SER A 145 -9.31 -21.86 23.91
N LEU A 146 -8.24 -21.58 23.14
CA LEU A 146 -8.14 -22.02 21.75
C LEU A 146 -7.39 -23.35 21.68
N ASN A 147 -8.11 -24.39 21.26
CA ASN A 147 -7.57 -25.75 21.17
C ASN A 147 -6.41 -25.83 20.16
N ARG A 148 -5.23 -26.25 20.61
CA ARG A 148 -4.00 -26.36 19.81
C ARG A 148 -3.95 -27.62 18.93
N GLU A 149 -4.85 -28.58 19.14
CA GLU A 149 -4.73 -29.92 18.54
C GLU A 149 -5.41 -30.08 17.17
N ASP A 150 -6.25 -29.12 16.75
CA ASP A 150 -6.85 -29.17 15.42
C ASP A 150 -5.99 -28.38 14.42
N PRO A 151 -5.39 -29.04 13.39
CA PRO A 151 -4.63 -28.36 12.34
C PRO A 151 -5.44 -27.28 11.62
N ASN A 152 -6.79 -27.45 11.56
CA ASN A 152 -7.69 -26.44 11.02
C ASN A 152 -7.95 -25.30 12.01
N SER A 153 -7.64 -25.46 13.31
CA SER A 153 -7.82 -24.39 14.30
C SER A 153 -6.93 -23.20 14.04
N VAL A 154 -5.81 -23.42 13.37
CA VAL A 154 -4.89 -22.37 12.90
C VAL A 154 -5.61 -21.35 12.01
N TYR A 155 -6.52 -21.82 11.15
CA TYR A 155 -7.34 -20.97 10.25
C TYR A 155 -8.52 -20.33 10.96
N ARG A 156 -8.88 -20.81 12.15
CA ARG A 156 -9.99 -20.30 12.96
C ARG A 156 -9.54 -19.39 14.10
N ARG A 157 -8.25 -19.08 14.19
CA ARG A 157 -7.76 -18.13 15.20
C ARG A 157 -8.20 -16.72 14.84
N GLN A 158 -9.37 -16.41 15.31
CA GLN A 158 -9.95 -15.08 15.18
C GLN A 158 -9.91 -14.43 16.56
N LEU A 159 -9.45 -13.20 16.61
CA LEU A 159 -9.57 -12.33 17.77
C LEU A 159 -10.90 -11.60 17.65
N PRO A 160 -11.97 -12.09 18.31
CA PRO A 160 -13.24 -11.40 18.28
C PRO A 160 -13.16 -10.08 19.05
N GLY A 161 -13.86 -9.08 18.56
CA GLY A 161 -13.95 -7.79 19.18
C GLY A 161 -15.08 -6.97 18.59
N GLN A 162 -15.28 -5.78 19.14
CA GLN A 162 -16.20 -4.81 18.61
C GLN A 162 -15.42 -3.60 18.12
N ALA A 163 -15.50 -3.33 16.84
CA ALA A 163 -14.99 -2.10 16.23
C ALA A 163 -15.99 -0.96 16.48
N LYS A 164 -15.50 0.20 16.94
CA LYS A 164 -16.27 1.43 17.17
C LYS A 164 -15.71 2.56 16.36
N VAL A 165 -16.59 3.32 15.73
CA VAL A 165 -16.19 4.51 14.96
C VAL A 165 -15.59 5.54 15.92
N VAL A 166 -14.38 6.01 15.60
CA VAL A 166 -13.64 6.97 16.44
C VAL A 166 -14.18 8.38 16.25
N SER A 167 -14.51 8.74 15.00
CA SER A 167 -15.05 10.07 14.68
C SER A 167 -16.26 9.95 13.75
N PRO A 168 -17.36 10.66 14.04
CA PRO A 168 -18.54 10.69 13.18
C PRO A 168 -18.27 11.39 11.83
N LYS A 169 -17.19 12.17 11.73
CA LYS A 169 -16.76 12.80 10.47
C LYS A 169 -15.82 11.84 9.73
N PRO A 170 -16.09 11.55 8.46
CA PRO A 170 -15.15 10.77 7.64
C PRO A 170 -13.77 11.42 7.63
N GLU A 171 -12.74 10.60 7.83
CA GLU A 171 -11.36 11.01 7.62
C GLU A 171 -10.99 10.81 6.15
N THR A 172 -9.92 11.42 5.71
CA THR A 172 -9.34 11.16 4.39
C THR A 172 -7.90 10.72 4.53
N LEU A 173 -7.53 9.68 3.79
CA LEU A 173 -6.16 9.21 3.70
C LEU A 173 -5.64 9.43 2.29
N SER A 174 -4.43 9.97 2.20
CA SER A 174 -3.79 10.22 0.91
C SER A 174 -3.11 8.96 0.39
N VAL A 175 -3.60 8.43 -0.72
CA VAL A 175 -3.09 7.25 -1.43
C VAL A 175 -2.75 7.63 -2.86
N LEU A 176 -1.70 7.07 -3.44
CA LEU A 176 -1.42 7.23 -4.86
C LEU A 176 -2.36 6.32 -5.65
N VAL A 177 -3.35 6.91 -6.31
CA VAL A 177 -4.27 6.17 -7.20
C VAL A 177 -3.82 6.38 -8.64
N ASN A 178 -3.34 5.32 -9.28
CA ASN A 178 -2.77 5.40 -10.63
C ASN A 178 -1.70 6.50 -10.75
N GLY A 179 -0.83 6.62 -9.73
CA GLY A 179 0.24 7.62 -9.68
C GLY A 179 -0.19 9.04 -9.27
N VAL A 180 -1.48 9.28 -9.01
CA VAL A 180 -1.99 10.60 -8.61
C VAL A 180 -2.28 10.60 -7.10
N PRO A 181 -1.73 11.54 -6.31
CA PRO A 181 -2.10 11.71 -4.91
C PRO A 181 -3.61 11.98 -4.77
N THR A 182 -4.31 11.08 -4.10
CA THR A 182 -5.77 11.09 -4.01
C THR A 182 -6.19 10.96 -2.56
N ALA A 183 -7.04 11.86 -2.09
CA ALA A 183 -7.67 11.79 -0.78
C ALA A 183 -8.82 10.78 -0.85
N LEU A 184 -8.65 9.62 -0.23
CA LEU A 184 -9.67 8.58 -0.17
C LEU A 184 -10.47 8.71 1.14
N PRO A 185 -11.81 8.70 1.09
CA PRO A 185 -12.64 8.75 2.30
C PRO A 185 -12.48 7.46 3.10
N ALA A 186 -12.31 7.59 4.42
CA ALA A 186 -12.06 6.50 5.33
C ALA A 186 -12.97 6.54 6.55
N ILE A 187 -13.43 5.39 6.99
CA ILE A 187 -14.06 5.19 8.29
C ILE A 187 -12.98 4.69 9.24
N HIS A 188 -12.64 5.52 10.23
CA HIS A 188 -11.71 5.19 11.28
C HIS A 188 -12.44 4.50 12.43
N VAL A 189 -11.98 3.30 12.78
CA VAL A 189 -12.52 2.51 13.88
C VAL A 189 -11.42 2.10 14.84
N SER A 190 -11.77 1.96 16.12
CA SER A 190 -10.93 1.38 17.16
C SER A 190 -11.68 0.27 17.88
N GLY A 191 -10.97 -0.73 18.39
CA GLY A 191 -11.56 -1.81 19.15
C GLY A 191 -10.53 -2.61 19.94
N ASN A 192 -11.03 -3.35 20.93
CA ASN A 192 -10.23 -4.33 21.65
C ASN A 192 -10.55 -5.72 21.10
N PHE A 193 -9.51 -6.40 20.65
CA PHE A 193 -9.57 -7.72 20.03
C PHE A 193 -8.78 -8.70 20.91
N LEU A 194 -9.48 -9.30 21.90
CA LEU A 194 -8.90 -10.21 22.91
C LEU A 194 -7.65 -9.64 23.60
N GLY A 195 -7.74 -8.40 24.06
CA GLY A 195 -6.67 -7.75 24.83
C GLY A 195 -5.73 -6.90 23.99
N TYR A 196 -5.88 -6.87 22.67
CA TYR A 196 -5.13 -6.00 21.80
C TYR A 196 -6.00 -4.85 21.29
N VAL A 197 -5.60 -3.62 21.54
CA VAL A 197 -6.26 -2.47 20.94
C VAL A 197 -5.76 -2.34 19.50
N ALA A 198 -6.70 -2.32 18.56
CA ALA A 198 -6.41 -2.07 17.16
C ALA A 198 -7.16 -0.85 16.64
N GLU A 199 -6.55 -0.15 15.70
CA GLU A 199 -7.15 0.91 14.91
C GLU A 199 -7.11 0.52 13.44
N LEU A 200 -8.25 0.69 12.74
CA LEU A 200 -8.38 0.38 11.32
C LEU A 200 -9.08 1.54 10.60
N TRP A 201 -8.64 1.79 9.38
CA TRP A 201 -9.26 2.74 8.47
C TRP A 201 -9.72 1.99 7.24
N PHE A 202 -11.02 1.89 7.06
CA PHE A 202 -11.62 1.24 5.91
C PHE A 202 -12.04 2.29 4.88
N LEU A 203 -11.77 2.02 3.61
CA LEU A 203 -12.29 2.84 2.51
C LEU A 203 -13.81 2.90 2.60
N ASP A 204 -14.38 4.11 2.64
CA ASP A 204 -15.83 4.31 2.65
C ASP A 204 -16.44 4.04 1.27
N GLN A 205 -16.36 2.79 0.85
CA GLN A 205 -16.88 2.30 -0.41
C GLN A 205 -17.45 0.89 -0.22
N ALA A 206 -18.78 0.76 -0.31
CA ALA A 206 -19.50 -0.45 0.08
C ALA A 206 -19.16 -1.69 -0.77
N ASP A 207 -18.87 -1.52 -2.05
CA ASP A 207 -18.55 -2.62 -2.98
C ASP A 207 -17.09 -3.07 -2.96
N ASN A 208 -16.21 -2.29 -2.34
CA ASN A 208 -14.80 -2.63 -2.15
C ASN A 208 -14.20 -1.91 -0.91
N PRO A 209 -14.60 -2.28 0.31
CA PRO A 209 -14.16 -1.60 1.54
C PRO A 209 -12.74 -2.03 1.93
N LEU A 210 -11.76 -1.58 1.17
CA LEU A 210 -10.34 -1.85 1.40
C LEU A 210 -9.87 -1.36 2.77
N THR A 211 -8.92 -2.04 3.37
CA THR A 211 -8.16 -1.50 4.50
C THR A 211 -7.12 -0.52 3.97
N LEU A 212 -7.28 0.75 4.31
CA LEU A 212 -6.36 1.81 3.96
C LEU A 212 -5.21 1.91 4.96
N LYS A 213 -5.50 1.64 6.24
CA LYS A 213 -4.53 1.69 7.33
C LYS A 213 -4.93 0.73 8.44
N TYR A 214 -3.94 0.17 9.10
CA TYR A 214 -4.11 -0.76 10.20
C TYR A 214 -3.00 -0.60 11.23
N ARG A 215 -3.36 -0.63 12.49
CA ARG A 215 -2.45 -0.65 13.64
C ARG A 215 -2.99 -1.60 14.69
N ILE A 216 -2.13 -2.40 15.30
CA ILE A 216 -2.51 -3.29 16.42
C ILE A 216 -1.54 -3.13 17.57
N GLY A 217 -2.04 -3.25 18.81
CA GLY A 217 -1.27 -3.05 20.04
C GLY A 217 -0.98 -1.56 20.31
N VAL A 218 -1.88 -0.69 19.92
CA VAL A 218 -1.71 0.79 20.02
C VAL A 218 -1.53 1.25 21.46
N ASP A 219 -2.13 0.53 22.40
CA ASP A 219 -2.06 0.77 23.84
C ASP A 219 -0.72 0.37 24.48
N ALA A 220 0.06 -0.48 23.81
CA ALA A 220 1.37 -0.93 24.27
C ALA A 220 2.54 -0.05 23.79
N ILE A 221 2.27 1.05 23.08
CA ILE A 221 3.29 1.93 22.53
C ILE A 221 4.01 2.69 23.62
N LYS A 222 5.30 2.36 23.79
CA LYS A 222 6.26 3.17 24.57
C LYS A 222 7.30 3.73 23.61
N PRO A 223 7.37 5.06 23.44
CA PRO A 223 8.41 5.66 22.60
C PRO A 223 9.80 5.29 23.10
N LYS A 224 10.74 5.00 22.20
CA LYS A 224 12.14 4.81 22.56
C LYS A 224 12.69 6.08 23.20
N THR A 225 13.43 5.90 24.27
CA THR A 225 14.17 7.00 24.92
C THR A 225 15.25 7.53 23.96
N PRO A 226 15.75 8.75 24.16
CA PRO A 226 16.88 9.28 23.39
C PRO A 226 18.13 8.39 23.46
N GLU A 227 18.37 7.72 24.60
CA GLU A 227 19.48 6.81 24.81
C GLU A 227 19.32 5.53 23.98
N GLU A 228 18.13 4.91 23.99
CA GLU A 228 17.83 3.72 23.18
C GLU A 228 17.94 4.01 21.67
N ARG A 229 17.54 5.20 21.22
CA ARG A 229 17.72 5.62 19.82
C ARG A 229 19.20 5.72 19.45
N LYS A 230 20.00 6.39 20.30
CA LYS A 230 21.44 6.55 20.08
C LYS A 230 22.19 5.21 20.10
N ASP A 231 21.78 4.29 20.98
CA ASP A 231 22.33 2.94 21.03
C ASP A 231 22.00 2.16 19.75
N CYS A 232 20.77 2.23 19.28
CA CYS A 232 20.35 1.64 18.01
C CYS A 232 21.13 2.20 16.81
N GLU A 233 21.36 3.50 16.75
CA GLU A 233 22.19 4.13 15.72
C GLU A 233 23.62 3.59 15.75
N SER A 234 24.20 3.50 16.93
CA SER A 234 25.56 2.99 17.14
C SER A 234 25.69 1.51 16.74
N GLN A 235 24.74 0.69 17.16
CA GLN A 235 24.69 -0.75 16.81
C GLN A 235 24.52 -0.94 15.30
N THR A 236 23.63 -0.18 14.68
CA THR A 236 23.40 -0.23 13.22
C THR A 236 24.67 0.12 12.46
N LYS A 237 25.38 1.15 12.90
CA LYS A 237 26.66 1.56 12.28
C LYS A 237 27.75 0.50 12.44
N MET A 238 27.82 -0.15 13.60
CA MET A 238 28.81 -1.19 13.89
C MET A 238 28.53 -2.48 13.11
N LEU A 239 27.26 -2.90 13.01
CA LEU A 239 26.87 -4.19 12.44
C LEU A 239 26.63 -4.13 10.92
N GLY A 240 26.42 -2.94 10.35
CA GLY A 240 26.07 -2.77 8.95
C GLY A 240 24.63 -3.16 8.60
N TYR A 241 23.81 -3.51 9.59
CA TYR A 241 22.38 -3.76 9.47
C TYR A 241 21.65 -3.28 10.73
N ILE A 242 20.33 -3.06 10.64
CA ILE A 242 19.54 -2.62 11.79
C ILE A 242 19.21 -3.84 12.66
N PRO A 243 19.62 -3.91 13.94
CA PRO A 243 19.26 -5.00 14.85
C PRO A 243 17.76 -5.09 15.06
N GLN A 244 17.23 -6.30 15.26
CA GLN A 244 15.79 -6.54 15.40
C GLN A 244 15.14 -5.71 16.52
N GLN A 245 15.81 -5.54 17.66
CA GLN A 245 15.33 -4.69 18.76
C GLN A 245 15.20 -3.22 18.37
N CYS A 246 15.98 -2.77 17.37
CA CYS A 246 15.96 -1.40 16.86
C CYS A 246 14.87 -1.17 15.82
N LEU A 247 14.39 -2.22 15.17
CA LEU A 247 13.31 -2.17 14.18
C LEU A 247 11.93 -2.02 14.80
N LYS A 248 11.79 -2.36 16.09
CA LYS A 248 10.52 -2.16 16.77
C LYS A 248 10.13 -0.70 16.65
N PRO A 249 8.95 -0.39 16.07
CA PRO A 249 8.40 0.96 16.18
C PRO A 249 8.45 1.38 17.62
N ASP A 250 8.54 2.66 17.90
CA ASP A 250 8.54 3.16 19.27
C ASP A 250 7.37 2.54 20.05
N GLY A 251 7.60 1.37 20.66
CA GLY A 251 6.67 0.63 21.49
C GLY A 251 6.05 -0.64 20.88
N GLY A 252 6.62 -1.80 21.19
CA GLY A 252 5.96 -3.10 21.13
C GLY A 252 6.04 -3.89 19.81
N ASP A 253 5.56 -5.12 19.84
CA ASP A 253 5.50 -6.08 18.72
C ASP A 253 4.33 -5.74 17.76
N GLN A 254 4.30 -4.53 17.24
CA GLN A 254 3.17 -4.03 16.49
C GLN A 254 3.40 -4.18 15.00
N SER A 255 2.35 -4.58 14.32
CA SER A 255 2.29 -4.51 12.87
C SER A 255 1.46 -3.27 12.49
N ASN A 256 2.11 -2.35 11.79
CA ASN A 256 1.45 -1.21 11.16
C ASN A 256 1.43 -1.43 9.66
N LEU A 257 0.33 -1.03 9.04
CA LEU A 257 0.13 -1.14 7.61
C LEU A 257 -0.50 0.15 7.09
N ASP A 258 0.08 0.69 6.02
CA ASP A 258 -0.48 1.82 5.27
C ASP A 258 -0.59 1.44 3.79
N LEU A 259 -1.79 1.48 3.21
CA LEU A 259 -1.96 1.38 1.76
C LEU A 259 -1.42 2.66 1.11
N VAL A 260 -0.35 2.54 0.33
CA VAL A 260 0.35 3.70 -0.23
C VAL A 260 0.08 3.93 -1.70
N LYS A 261 -0.19 2.83 -2.47
CA LYS A 261 -0.48 2.92 -3.90
C LYS A 261 -1.57 1.94 -4.31
N VAL A 262 -2.42 2.38 -5.21
CA VAL A 262 -3.41 1.54 -5.91
C VAL A 262 -3.30 1.83 -7.40
N SER A 263 -3.06 0.81 -8.19
CA SER A 263 -2.98 0.93 -9.65
C SER A 263 -3.97 -0.02 -10.31
N PHE A 264 -4.70 0.46 -11.29
CA PHE A 264 -5.64 -0.35 -12.08
C PHE A 264 -5.89 0.29 -13.46
N THR A 265 -6.25 -0.53 -14.44
CA THR A 265 -6.53 -0.11 -15.82
C THR A 265 -7.98 -0.37 -16.25
N CYS A 266 -8.75 -1.08 -15.43
CA CYS A 266 -10.17 -1.34 -15.73
C CYS A 266 -11.01 -0.05 -15.71
N ALA A 267 -12.03 0.01 -16.55
CA ALA A 267 -12.98 1.12 -16.56
C ALA A 267 -13.70 1.19 -15.21
N MET A 268 -13.76 2.38 -14.63
CA MET A 268 -14.59 2.61 -13.45
C MET A 268 -16.07 2.47 -13.84
N ALA A 269 -16.80 1.59 -13.15
CA ALA A 269 -18.23 1.56 -13.31
C ALA A 269 -18.82 2.91 -12.88
N PRO A 270 -19.75 3.49 -13.65
CA PRO A 270 -20.42 4.71 -13.23
C PRO A 270 -21.12 4.48 -11.88
N PRO A 271 -21.25 5.49 -11.02
CA PRO A 271 -21.95 5.37 -9.75
C PRO A 271 -23.38 4.86 -10.03
N ALA A 272 -23.83 3.86 -9.29
CA ALA A 272 -25.18 3.36 -9.33
C ALA A 272 -26.15 4.46 -8.85
N GLY A 273 -26.66 5.24 -9.77
CA GLY A 273 -27.57 6.34 -9.54
C GLY A 273 -28.53 6.48 -10.71
N ASN A 274 -29.81 6.15 -10.48
CA ASN A 274 -31.01 6.41 -11.27
C ASN A 274 -30.91 6.18 -12.79
N SER A 275 -31.54 5.13 -13.25
CA SER A 275 -31.93 4.86 -14.62
C SER A 275 -32.93 5.93 -15.10
N GLY A 276 -32.43 7.00 -15.66
CA GLY A 276 -33.18 8.00 -16.41
C GLY A 276 -32.43 8.19 -17.73
N GLY A 277 -33.09 7.70 -18.83
CA GLY A 277 -32.53 7.69 -20.17
C GLY A 277 -32.06 9.05 -20.67
N GLY A 278 -30.88 9.03 -21.28
CA GLY A 278 -30.30 10.14 -21.99
C GLY A 278 -28.99 9.69 -22.60
N ALA A 279 -29.01 9.30 -23.89
CA ALA A 279 -27.80 9.12 -24.66
C ALA A 279 -27.06 10.47 -24.75
N GLY A 280 -25.99 10.61 -24.00
CA GLY A 280 -25.11 11.76 -23.98
C GLY A 280 -23.65 11.31 -23.98
N ALA A 281 -22.94 11.70 -25.02
CA ALA A 281 -21.59 11.37 -25.41
C ALA A 281 -20.53 11.51 -24.31
N GLY A 282 -19.57 10.59 -24.26
CA GLY A 282 -18.19 10.88 -23.87
C GLY A 282 -17.82 10.70 -22.41
N ALA A 283 -18.08 9.52 -21.79
CA ALA A 283 -17.21 9.06 -20.73
C ALA A 283 -15.91 8.56 -21.37
N GLY A 284 -14.92 9.41 -21.48
CA GLY A 284 -13.61 9.06 -22.02
C GLY A 284 -13.05 7.89 -21.22
N THR A 285 -12.64 6.83 -21.92
CA THR A 285 -11.81 5.78 -21.34
C THR A 285 -10.69 6.44 -20.56
N PRO A 286 -10.44 6.08 -19.29
CA PRO A 286 -9.32 6.66 -18.56
C PRO A 286 -8.06 6.48 -19.39
N PRO A 287 -7.22 7.52 -19.51
CA PRO A 287 -6.04 7.47 -20.37
C PRO A 287 -5.19 6.27 -19.97
N SER A 288 -4.70 5.53 -20.96
CA SER A 288 -3.79 4.41 -20.74
C SER A 288 -2.58 4.89 -19.93
N GLY A 289 -1.90 3.99 -19.21
CA GLY A 289 -0.67 4.34 -18.48
C GLY A 289 0.32 5.08 -19.37
N VAL A 290 0.41 4.70 -20.63
CA VAL A 290 1.22 5.37 -21.67
C VAL A 290 0.80 6.82 -21.87
N ALA A 291 -0.49 7.07 -22.09
CA ALA A 291 -1.00 8.43 -22.33
C ALA A 291 -0.81 9.33 -21.09
N LYS A 292 -0.92 8.80 -19.87
CA LYS A 292 -0.65 9.55 -18.63
C LYS A 292 0.82 9.93 -18.51
N LEU A 293 1.71 8.97 -18.73
CA LEU A 293 3.16 9.21 -18.68
C LEU A 293 3.57 10.23 -19.73
N GLU A 294 3.09 10.07 -20.96
CA GLU A 294 3.32 10.98 -22.07
C GLU A 294 2.86 12.40 -21.73
N GLN A 295 1.64 12.56 -21.22
CA GLN A 295 1.08 13.83 -20.82
C GLN A 295 1.90 14.52 -19.71
N SER A 296 2.32 13.77 -18.67
CA SER A 296 3.15 14.32 -17.60
C SER A 296 4.52 14.78 -18.12
N LEU A 297 5.17 13.99 -18.97
CA LEU A 297 6.45 14.35 -19.57
C LEU A 297 6.33 15.54 -20.55
N MET A 298 5.19 15.68 -21.24
CA MET A 298 4.92 16.83 -22.09
C MET A 298 4.67 18.11 -21.29
N LYS A 299 3.83 18.03 -20.27
CA LYS A 299 3.34 19.18 -19.52
C LYS A 299 4.32 19.66 -18.46
N GLU A 300 4.90 18.71 -17.71
CA GLU A 300 5.71 18.98 -16.51
C GLU A 300 7.20 18.71 -16.74
N GLY A 301 7.55 18.11 -17.87
CA GLY A 301 8.91 17.68 -18.16
C GLY A 301 9.38 16.51 -17.29
N ARG A 302 8.56 16.04 -16.35
CA ARG A 302 8.87 14.95 -15.42
C ARG A 302 7.64 14.13 -15.08
N ALA A 303 7.89 12.87 -14.69
CA ALA A 303 6.85 11.98 -14.20
C ALA A 303 7.41 11.01 -13.16
N GLU A 304 6.67 10.76 -12.09
CA GLU A 304 6.93 9.65 -11.17
C GLU A 304 6.41 8.34 -11.79
N ILE A 305 7.21 7.27 -11.70
CA ILE A 305 6.80 5.94 -12.13
C ILE A 305 6.39 5.15 -10.91
N PRO A 306 5.09 4.91 -10.71
CA PRO A 306 4.58 4.40 -9.44
C PRO A 306 4.94 2.94 -9.16
N ASP A 307 5.15 2.11 -10.20
CA ASP A 307 5.23 0.65 -10.06
C ASP A 307 6.58 0.09 -10.52
N ILE A 308 7.68 0.78 -10.21
CA ILE A 308 9.02 0.21 -10.27
C ILE A 308 9.41 -0.26 -8.88
N PHE A 309 9.43 -1.57 -8.70
CA PHE A 309 9.74 -2.24 -7.44
C PHE A 309 11.13 -2.85 -7.49
N PHE A 310 11.88 -2.68 -6.41
CA PHE A 310 13.20 -3.28 -6.24
C PHE A 310 13.18 -4.27 -5.07
N ARG A 311 14.10 -5.23 -5.08
CA ARG A 311 14.40 -6.01 -3.89
C ARG A 311 14.91 -5.09 -2.77
N SER A 312 14.57 -5.39 -1.54
CA SER A 312 14.95 -4.58 -0.38
C SER A 312 16.48 -4.43 -0.29
N GLY A 313 16.97 -3.21 -0.10
CA GLY A 313 18.40 -2.90 -0.05
C GLY A 313 19.17 -3.15 -1.36
N SER A 314 18.50 -3.50 -2.45
CA SER A 314 19.09 -3.90 -3.73
C SER A 314 18.62 -3.01 -4.88
N ASN A 315 19.30 -3.14 -6.03
CA ASN A 315 18.92 -2.58 -7.32
C ASN A 315 18.31 -3.62 -8.28
N GLU A 316 18.07 -4.84 -7.81
CA GLU A 316 17.38 -5.86 -8.59
C GLU A 316 15.91 -5.51 -8.76
N ILE A 317 15.47 -5.37 -10.02
CA ILE A 317 14.08 -5.02 -10.34
C ILE A 317 13.20 -6.27 -10.23
N ARG A 318 12.09 -6.16 -9.53
CA ARG A 318 11.11 -7.23 -9.36
C ARG A 318 10.23 -7.38 -10.60
N ASP A 319 9.72 -8.59 -10.83
CA ASP A 319 8.89 -8.91 -12.01
C ASP A 319 7.59 -8.09 -12.09
N GLU A 320 7.06 -7.66 -10.95
CA GLU A 320 5.87 -6.80 -10.90
C GLU A 320 6.08 -5.44 -11.60
N SER A 321 7.33 -5.04 -11.84
CA SER A 321 7.67 -3.80 -12.56
C SER A 321 7.56 -3.92 -14.08
N ALA A 322 7.33 -5.12 -14.62
CA ALA A 322 7.36 -5.35 -16.07
C ALA A 322 6.38 -4.45 -16.83
N GLY A 323 5.17 -4.23 -16.28
CA GLY A 323 4.17 -3.36 -16.89
C GLY A 323 4.63 -1.91 -16.98
N SER A 324 5.25 -1.38 -15.94
CA SER A 324 5.77 -0.01 -15.93
C SER A 324 6.96 0.18 -16.86
N LEU A 325 7.84 -0.80 -16.95
CA LEU A 325 8.94 -0.79 -17.93
C LEU A 325 8.42 -0.77 -19.37
N LEU A 326 7.37 -1.55 -19.66
CA LEU A 326 6.73 -1.57 -20.98
C LEU A 326 6.10 -0.21 -21.32
N ILE A 327 5.39 0.43 -20.37
CA ILE A 327 4.81 1.76 -20.54
C ILE A 327 5.88 2.80 -20.88
N ILE A 328 7.01 2.77 -20.18
CA ILE A 328 8.14 3.68 -20.45
C ILE A 328 8.70 3.44 -21.86
N ALA A 329 8.90 2.18 -22.22
CA ALA A 329 9.41 1.81 -23.55
C ALA A 329 8.48 2.31 -24.66
N GLU A 330 7.17 2.09 -24.53
CA GLU A 330 6.17 2.50 -25.51
C GLU A 330 6.13 4.05 -25.69
N VAL A 331 6.26 4.82 -24.60
CA VAL A 331 6.40 6.28 -24.70
C VAL A 331 7.65 6.67 -25.46
N LEU A 332 8.79 6.01 -25.20
CA LEU A 332 10.04 6.29 -25.90
C LEU A 332 10.01 5.86 -27.38
N GLU A 333 9.26 4.83 -27.73
CA GLU A 333 9.05 4.43 -29.14
C GLU A 333 8.19 5.44 -29.90
N ARG A 334 7.16 5.99 -29.27
CA ARG A 334 6.32 7.05 -29.86
C ARG A 334 7.06 8.38 -30.04
N HIS A 335 8.09 8.63 -29.23
CA HIS A 335 8.88 9.87 -29.23
C HIS A 335 10.37 9.53 -29.44
N PRO A 336 10.81 9.22 -30.68
CA PRO A 336 12.18 8.79 -30.95
C PRO A 336 13.24 9.84 -30.65
N ASP A 337 12.88 11.10 -30.64
CA ASP A 337 13.70 12.26 -30.32
C ASP A 337 13.86 12.52 -28.80
N TRP A 338 13.02 11.94 -27.97
CA TRP A 338 13.10 12.16 -26.53
C TRP A 338 14.29 11.48 -25.89
N LYS A 339 14.92 12.23 -24.99
CA LYS A 339 15.91 11.71 -24.05
C LYS A 339 15.37 11.84 -22.62
N LEU A 340 15.56 10.83 -21.79
CA LEU A 340 15.08 10.81 -20.43
C LEU A 340 16.24 10.62 -19.45
N SER A 341 16.21 11.35 -18.35
CA SER A 341 16.98 11.02 -17.14
C SER A 341 16.11 10.16 -16.23
N VAL A 342 16.62 8.99 -15.87
CA VAL A 342 16.06 8.12 -14.85
C VAL A 342 16.62 8.54 -13.51
N GLU A 343 15.78 9.06 -12.62
CA GLU A 343 16.17 9.57 -11.31
C GLU A 343 15.72 8.60 -10.21
N GLY A 344 16.67 8.10 -9.42
CA GLY A 344 16.42 7.20 -8.29
C GLY A 344 16.39 7.95 -6.96
N HIS A 345 15.49 7.56 -6.07
CA HIS A 345 15.33 8.14 -4.73
C HIS A 345 15.17 7.06 -3.66
N THR A 346 15.58 7.37 -2.43
CA THR A 346 15.42 6.51 -1.24
C THR A 346 14.65 7.24 -0.15
N ASP A 347 14.30 6.52 0.90
CA ASP A 347 13.99 7.09 2.21
C ASP A 347 15.28 7.35 3.00
N SER A 348 15.13 7.81 4.27
CA SER A 348 16.24 8.18 5.15
C SER A 348 16.58 7.13 6.23
N LEU A 349 16.21 5.85 6.03
CA LEU A 349 16.48 4.82 7.05
C LEU A 349 17.94 4.36 7.11
N LEU A 350 18.66 4.46 6.00
CA LEU A 350 20.04 4.03 5.89
C LEU A 350 20.97 5.26 5.79
N ALA A 351 22.28 5.04 5.95
CA ALA A 351 23.27 6.12 5.85
C ALA A 351 23.24 6.83 4.47
N ASP A 352 23.46 8.14 4.47
CA ASP A 352 23.39 9.01 3.30
C ASP A 352 24.22 8.48 2.12
N ASP A 353 25.48 8.08 2.36
CA ASP A 353 26.38 7.53 1.35
C ASP A 353 25.84 6.23 0.74
N PHE A 354 25.21 5.38 1.56
CA PHE A 354 24.58 4.15 1.10
C PHE A 354 23.35 4.47 0.26
N ASN A 355 22.49 5.37 0.73
CA ASN A 355 21.29 5.83 0.03
C ASN A 355 21.64 6.46 -1.32
N GLN A 356 22.69 7.28 -1.37
CA GLN A 356 23.17 7.87 -2.62
C GLN A 356 23.56 6.79 -3.63
N LYS A 357 24.43 5.86 -3.24
CA LYS A 357 24.87 4.75 -4.09
C LYS A 357 23.73 3.80 -4.49
N LEU A 358 22.77 3.54 -3.58
CA LEU A 358 21.63 2.68 -3.86
C LEU A 358 20.72 3.31 -4.91
N SER A 359 20.43 4.61 -4.80
CA SER A 359 19.59 5.34 -5.75
C SER A 359 20.23 5.39 -7.15
N GLU A 360 21.54 5.59 -7.24
CA GLU A 360 22.29 5.56 -8.50
C GLU A 360 22.21 4.16 -9.16
N ARG A 361 22.46 3.09 -8.39
CA ARG A 361 22.35 1.71 -8.89
C ARG A 361 20.94 1.37 -9.35
N ARG A 362 19.90 1.84 -8.66
CA ARG A 362 18.51 1.64 -9.04
C ARG A 362 18.17 2.34 -10.36
N ALA A 363 18.57 3.60 -10.51
CA ALA A 363 18.42 4.32 -11.78
C ALA A 363 19.13 3.60 -12.93
N ALA A 364 20.35 3.14 -12.70
CA ALA A 364 21.12 2.36 -13.70
C ALA A 364 20.44 1.02 -14.05
N ALA A 365 19.85 0.33 -13.08
CA ALA A 365 19.13 -0.92 -13.32
C ALA A 365 17.88 -0.72 -14.19
N VAL A 366 17.12 0.37 -13.98
CA VAL A 366 15.97 0.71 -14.85
C VAL A 366 16.45 1.00 -16.28
N LYS A 367 17.49 1.82 -16.46
CA LYS A 367 18.10 2.05 -17.77
C LYS A 367 18.50 0.73 -18.41
N GLN A 368 19.21 -0.12 -17.68
CA GLN A 368 19.66 -1.41 -18.20
C GLN A 368 18.49 -2.29 -18.64
N ALA A 369 17.40 -2.34 -17.84
CA ALA A 369 16.21 -3.10 -18.19
C ALA A 369 15.54 -2.56 -19.48
N LEU A 370 15.43 -1.24 -19.63
CA LEU A 370 14.86 -0.62 -20.84
C LEU A 370 15.73 -0.92 -22.08
N VAL A 371 17.04 -0.91 -21.94
CA VAL A 371 17.97 -1.22 -23.05
C VAL A 371 17.90 -2.69 -23.41
N THR A 372 18.00 -3.61 -22.43
CA THR A 372 18.17 -5.04 -22.72
C THR A 372 16.87 -5.77 -23.00
N ARG A 373 15.76 -5.36 -22.34
CA ARG A 373 14.46 -6.04 -22.48
C ARG A 373 13.56 -5.39 -23.54
N HIS A 374 13.72 -4.08 -23.76
CA HIS A 374 12.85 -3.31 -24.63
C HIS A 374 13.58 -2.63 -25.81
N GLY A 375 14.88 -2.85 -25.97
CA GLY A 375 15.63 -2.35 -27.12
C GLY A 375 15.82 -0.82 -27.20
N ILE A 376 15.58 -0.11 -26.10
CA ILE A 376 15.75 1.34 -26.09
C ILE A 376 17.23 1.72 -26.24
N VAL A 377 17.54 2.64 -27.14
CA VAL A 377 18.91 3.09 -27.39
C VAL A 377 19.52 3.70 -26.14
N ALA A 378 20.64 3.16 -25.67
CA ALA A 378 21.27 3.56 -24.41
C ALA A 378 21.62 5.06 -24.31
N ALA A 379 21.95 5.71 -25.45
CA ALA A 379 22.27 7.13 -25.52
C ALA A 379 21.06 8.04 -25.25
N ARG A 380 19.85 7.51 -25.31
CA ARG A 380 18.61 8.24 -24.96
C ARG A 380 18.30 8.26 -23.47
N LEU A 381 19.02 7.47 -22.68
CA LEU A 381 18.79 7.32 -21.26
C LEU A 381 20.00 7.78 -20.45
N MET A 382 19.80 8.77 -19.60
CA MET A 382 20.73 9.17 -18.54
C MET A 382 20.24 8.62 -17.19
N THR A 383 21.13 8.55 -16.20
CA THR A 383 20.79 8.08 -14.86
C THR A 383 21.36 9.00 -13.81
N GLN A 384 20.59 9.25 -12.77
CA GLN A 384 21.02 10.02 -11.61
C GLN A 384 20.40 9.46 -10.32
N GLY A 385 21.19 9.38 -9.25
CA GLY A 385 20.71 9.07 -7.92
C GLY A 385 20.68 10.34 -7.06
N PHE A 386 19.67 10.44 -6.21
CA PHE A 386 19.51 11.56 -5.29
C PHE A 386 19.47 11.09 -3.82
N GLY A 387 19.62 9.78 -3.57
CA GLY A 387 19.46 9.25 -2.22
C GLY A 387 18.17 9.78 -1.59
N GLU A 388 18.25 10.26 -0.37
CA GLU A 388 17.15 10.85 0.40
C GLU A 388 17.03 12.38 0.24
N MET A 389 17.89 13.02 -0.55
CA MET A 389 18.03 14.47 -0.63
C MET A 389 16.80 15.20 -1.21
N ARG A 390 15.91 14.50 -1.88
CA ARG A 390 14.71 15.06 -2.52
C ARG A 390 13.43 14.33 -2.06
N PRO A 391 13.05 14.44 -0.78
CA PRO A 391 11.88 13.77 -0.27
C PRO A 391 10.58 14.35 -0.87
N ARG A 392 9.60 13.49 -1.16
CA ARG A 392 8.25 13.86 -1.59
C ARG A 392 7.27 13.89 -0.42
N ALA A 393 7.63 13.22 0.69
CA ALA A 393 6.82 13.13 1.89
C ALA A 393 7.73 13.05 3.12
N PRO A 394 7.22 13.32 4.33
CA PRO A 394 7.99 13.19 5.56
C PRO A 394 8.54 11.78 5.76
N ASN A 395 9.82 11.66 6.14
CA ASN A 395 10.49 10.38 6.39
C ASN A 395 10.16 9.77 7.77
N ASP A 396 9.53 10.52 8.66
CA ASP A 396 9.09 10.08 9.98
C ASP A 396 7.88 9.15 9.94
N THR A 397 7.13 9.12 8.82
CA THR A 397 5.99 8.25 8.63
C THR A 397 6.29 7.08 7.71
N LEU A 398 5.66 5.92 7.97
CA LEU A 398 5.77 4.73 7.14
C LEU A 398 5.34 5.00 5.68
N ALA A 399 4.18 5.63 5.51
CA ALA A 399 3.67 6.00 4.19
C ALA A 399 4.57 7.02 3.47
N GLY A 400 5.16 7.96 4.22
CA GLY A 400 6.08 8.96 3.67
C GLY A 400 7.36 8.32 3.15
N ARG A 401 7.96 7.41 3.93
CA ARG A 401 9.14 6.67 3.49
C ARG A 401 8.86 5.84 2.24
N ALA A 402 7.72 5.15 2.19
CA ALA A 402 7.33 4.39 1.00
C ALA A 402 7.15 5.28 -0.24
N ARG A 403 6.66 6.52 -0.09
CA ARG A 403 6.58 7.50 -1.19
C ARG A 403 7.93 8.02 -1.62
N ASN A 404 8.91 8.09 -0.70
CA ASN A 404 10.26 8.54 -1.01
C ASN A 404 11.05 7.49 -1.79
N ARG A 405 10.78 6.19 -1.60
CA ARG A 405 11.34 5.10 -2.40
C ARG A 405 10.69 5.04 -3.79
N ARG A 406 11.19 5.84 -4.74
CA ARG A 406 10.59 6.00 -6.05
C ARG A 406 11.62 6.14 -7.17
N VAL A 407 11.13 6.02 -8.39
CA VAL A 407 11.84 6.36 -9.63
C VAL A 407 11.06 7.49 -10.33
N GLU A 408 11.76 8.52 -10.76
CA GLU A 408 11.21 9.57 -11.61
C GLU A 408 11.88 9.54 -13.00
N LEU A 409 11.13 9.92 -14.01
CA LEU A 409 11.66 10.21 -15.35
C LEU A 409 11.61 11.70 -15.58
N VAL A 410 12.68 12.24 -16.10
CA VAL A 410 12.80 13.67 -16.46
C VAL A 410 13.19 13.79 -17.91
N ARG A 411 12.39 14.51 -18.70
CA ARG A 411 12.71 14.79 -20.09
C ARG A 411 13.89 15.75 -20.16
N VAL A 412 14.91 15.37 -20.91
CA VAL A 412 16.10 16.17 -21.13
C VAL A 412 15.98 16.84 -22.50
N PRO A 413 16.33 18.13 -22.60
CA PRO A 413 16.33 18.88 -23.86
C PRO A 413 17.14 18.21 -24.97
#